data_a17bffcf7609ce1a23a24dc7a459ffca
#
_entry.id   a17bffcf7609ce1a23a24dc7a459ffca
#
_cell.length_a   1.000
_cell.length_b   1.000
_cell.length_c   1.000
_cell.angle_alpha   90.00
_cell.angle_beta   90.00
_cell.angle_gamma   90.00
#
_symmetry.space_group_name_H-M   'P 1'
#
loop_
_entity.id
_entity.type
_entity.pdbx_description
1 polymer ?
#
loop_
_entity_poly.entity_id
_entity_poly.type
_entity_poly.pdbx_seq_one_letter_code
_entity_poly.pdbx_strand_id
1 'polypeptide(L)'
;MKKIITGAGLILFLAIAIVSCTESEARIADEAKSTEVENETPVTNASMIERGAYLVAVAGCHDCHSTKIMGPMGPQPDPEKLLGGHFGGPATEKVDPALIEKFALFNHATTMAIGPWGASYSANLSSDESGIGNWTEEQFINALRKGKFKGLEGGRPLLPPMPWPNVAKMTDQDLKSIFAYLKSTKPVNNVVPPPTPLEELVKK
;
A
#
# COMPACT_ATOMS: atom_id res chain seq x y z
N MET A 1 -88.09 2.23 -10.46
CA MET A 1 -87.56 0.88 -10.76
C MET A 1 -86.05 1.04 -11.09
N LYS A 2 -85.17 0.74 -10.10
CA LYS A 2 -83.72 0.85 -10.25
C LYS A 2 -83.15 -0.50 -10.68
N LYS A 3 -82.46 -0.55 -11.79
CA LYS A 3 -81.75 -1.75 -12.25
C LYS A 3 -80.35 -1.77 -11.65
N ILE A 4 -80.08 -2.85 -10.89
CA ILE A 4 -78.74 -3.21 -10.38
C ILE A 4 -78.00 -3.90 -11.54
N ILE A 5 -76.84 -3.35 -11.92
CA ILE A 5 -75.90 -4.00 -12.83
C ILE A 5 -74.77 -4.53 -11.95
N THR A 6 -74.69 -5.81 -11.89
CA THR A 6 -73.73 -6.60 -11.09
C THR A 6 -72.30 -6.50 -11.70
N GLY A 7 -71.36 -6.13 -10.86
CA GLY A 7 -69.94 -6.11 -11.20
C GLY A 7 -69.28 -7.49 -11.11
N ALA A 8 -69.11 -8.17 -12.23
CA ALA A 8 -68.37 -9.43 -12.34
C ALA A 8 -67.20 -9.38 -13.30
N GLY A 9 -66.77 -8.15 -13.73
CA GLY A 9 -65.72 -7.99 -14.73
C GLY A 9 -64.36 -7.53 -14.22
N LEU A 10 -64.20 -7.20 -12.93
CA LEU A 10 -62.99 -6.51 -12.46
C LEU A 10 -61.96 -7.43 -11.78
N ILE A 11 -62.29 -8.71 -11.52
CA ILE A 11 -61.39 -9.63 -10.79
C ILE A 11 -60.46 -10.41 -11.75
N LEU A 12 -60.81 -10.54 -13.02
CA LEU A 12 -60.03 -11.34 -13.99
C LEU A 12 -58.79 -10.63 -14.51
N PHE A 13 -58.76 -9.25 -14.49
CA PHE A 13 -57.60 -8.50 -14.98
C PHE A 13 -56.46 -8.35 -13.97
N LEU A 14 -56.72 -8.56 -12.65
CA LEU A 14 -55.70 -8.41 -11.61
C LEU A 14 -54.82 -9.66 -11.47
N ALA A 15 -55.29 -10.83 -11.86
CA ALA A 15 -54.55 -12.08 -11.74
C ALA A 15 -53.45 -12.25 -12.82
N ILE A 16 -53.61 -11.61 -13.99
CA ILE A 16 -52.67 -11.72 -15.09
C ILE A 16 -51.42 -10.82 -14.89
N ALA A 17 -51.58 -9.71 -14.16
CA ALA A 17 -50.46 -8.81 -13.89
C ALA A 17 -49.45 -9.34 -12.87
N ILE A 18 -49.86 -10.24 -11.97
CA ILE A 18 -48.97 -10.81 -10.92
C ILE A 18 -48.04 -11.89 -11.48
N VAL A 19 -48.49 -12.65 -12.49
CA VAL A 19 -47.68 -13.72 -13.08
C VAL A 19 -46.55 -13.15 -13.93
N SER A 20 -46.72 -11.98 -14.55
CA SER A 20 -45.70 -11.37 -15.41
C SER A 20 -44.50 -10.76 -14.61
N CYS A 21 -44.72 -10.38 -13.34
CA CYS A 21 -43.62 -9.84 -12.51
C CYS A 21 -42.73 -10.93 -11.92
N THR A 22 -43.25 -12.15 -11.68
CA THR A 22 -42.43 -13.24 -11.10
C THR A 22 -41.47 -13.89 -12.11
N GLU A 23 -41.86 -13.93 -13.40
CA GLU A 23 -40.97 -14.46 -14.45
C GLU A 23 -39.82 -13.49 -14.77
N SER A 24 -40.02 -12.19 -14.60
CA SER A 24 -38.98 -11.18 -14.82
C SER A 24 -37.89 -11.21 -13.73
N GLU A 25 -38.27 -11.39 -12.46
CA GLU A 25 -37.30 -11.50 -11.37
C GLU A 25 -36.53 -12.81 -11.40
N ALA A 26 -37.15 -13.92 -11.80
CA ALA A 26 -36.47 -15.19 -11.96
C ALA A 26 -35.41 -15.18 -13.09
N ARG A 27 -35.68 -14.48 -14.20
CA ARG A 27 -34.74 -14.35 -15.30
C ARG A 27 -33.55 -13.45 -14.95
N ILE A 28 -33.77 -12.36 -14.21
CA ILE A 28 -32.70 -11.46 -13.74
C ILE A 28 -31.81 -12.18 -12.73
N ALA A 29 -32.36 -13.03 -11.86
CA ALA A 29 -31.60 -13.79 -10.89
C ALA A 29 -30.76 -14.92 -11.53
N ASP A 30 -31.23 -15.51 -12.63
CA ASP A 30 -30.51 -16.58 -13.36
C ASP A 30 -29.42 -15.97 -14.27
N GLU A 31 -29.66 -14.80 -14.85
CA GLU A 31 -28.66 -14.07 -15.64
C GLU A 31 -27.54 -13.47 -14.75
N ALA A 32 -27.86 -13.04 -13.53
CA ALA A 32 -26.86 -12.60 -12.55
C ALA A 32 -25.97 -13.74 -12.02
N LYS A 33 -26.49 -14.98 -12.01
CA LYS A 33 -25.74 -16.15 -11.56
C LYS A 33 -24.82 -16.73 -12.64
N SER A 34 -25.06 -16.41 -13.91
CA SER A 34 -24.27 -16.93 -15.04
C SER A 34 -23.08 -16.03 -15.42
N THR A 35 -22.92 -14.85 -14.81
CA THR A 35 -21.82 -13.90 -15.12
C THR A 35 -20.67 -13.94 -14.11
N GLU A 36 -20.71 -14.79 -13.08
CA GLU A 36 -19.60 -15.00 -12.14
C GLU A 36 -18.78 -16.26 -12.44
N VAL A 37 -18.41 -16.48 -13.69
CA VAL A 37 -17.20 -17.21 -14.01
C VAL A 37 -16.22 -16.19 -14.57
N GLU A 38 -15.71 -15.29 -13.71
CA GLU A 38 -14.44 -14.68 -13.96
C GLU A 38 -13.45 -15.80 -14.22
N ASN A 39 -12.99 -15.86 -15.44
CA ASN A 39 -11.86 -16.67 -15.86
C ASN A 39 -10.66 -16.14 -15.09
N GLU A 40 -10.46 -16.61 -13.84
CA GLU A 40 -9.28 -16.26 -13.06
C GLU A 40 -8.06 -16.71 -13.86
N THR A 41 -7.48 -15.76 -14.57
CA THR A 41 -6.21 -15.98 -15.24
C THR A 41 -5.22 -16.46 -14.18
N PRO A 42 -4.55 -17.60 -14.36
CA PRO A 42 -3.63 -18.12 -13.35
C PRO A 42 -2.63 -17.03 -12.94
N VAL A 43 -2.54 -16.75 -11.63
CA VAL A 43 -1.59 -15.79 -11.11
C VAL A 43 -0.19 -16.32 -11.38
N THR A 44 0.50 -15.71 -12.35
CA THR A 44 1.88 -16.05 -12.72
C THR A 44 2.85 -15.14 -11.96
N ASN A 45 4.11 -15.57 -11.84
CA ASN A 45 5.15 -14.71 -11.26
C ASN A 45 5.28 -13.37 -12.03
N ALA A 46 5.15 -13.38 -13.35
CA ALA A 46 5.19 -12.18 -14.17
C ALA A 46 4.04 -11.21 -13.84
N SER A 47 2.80 -11.72 -13.73
CA SER A 47 1.65 -10.89 -13.35
C SER A 47 1.74 -10.35 -11.92
N MET A 48 2.35 -11.09 -11.00
CA MET A 48 2.65 -10.62 -9.64
C MET A 48 3.67 -9.47 -9.65
N ILE A 49 4.74 -9.59 -10.43
CA ILE A 49 5.75 -8.54 -10.56
C ILE A 49 5.13 -7.27 -11.14
N GLU A 50 4.33 -7.36 -12.20
CA GLU A 50 3.64 -6.22 -12.82
C GLU A 50 2.67 -5.56 -11.83
N ARG A 51 1.85 -6.35 -11.13
CA ARG A 51 0.96 -5.85 -10.06
C ARG A 51 1.75 -5.18 -8.94
N GLY A 52 2.86 -5.77 -8.52
CA GLY A 52 3.74 -5.22 -7.49
C GLY A 52 4.37 -3.89 -7.90
N ALA A 53 4.82 -3.76 -9.16
CA ALA A 53 5.35 -2.50 -9.70
C ALA A 53 4.30 -1.38 -9.65
N TYR A 54 3.07 -1.68 -10.08
CA TYR A 54 1.95 -0.74 -9.97
C TYR A 54 1.69 -0.32 -8.52
N LEU A 55 1.61 -1.28 -7.60
CA LEU A 55 1.34 -1.00 -6.19
C LEU A 55 2.45 -0.17 -5.53
N VAL A 56 3.72 -0.47 -5.81
CA VAL A 56 4.86 0.31 -5.32
C VAL A 56 4.82 1.75 -5.81
N ALA A 57 4.39 1.97 -7.07
CA ALA A 57 4.24 3.31 -7.63
C ALA A 57 3.07 4.07 -6.99
N VAL A 58 1.86 3.48 -6.94
CA VAL A 58 0.66 4.19 -6.43
C VAL A 58 0.65 4.36 -4.92
N ALA A 59 1.30 3.47 -4.18
CA ALA A 59 1.48 3.61 -2.73
C ALA A 59 2.60 4.60 -2.35
N GLY A 60 3.30 5.20 -3.33
CA GLY A 60 4.33 6.21 -3.10
C GLY A 60 5.60 5.67 -2.42
N CYS A 61 5.94 4.38 -2.59
CA CYS A 61 7.12 3.81 -1.94
C CYS A 61 8.41 4.54 -2.35
N HIS A 62 8.48 4.98 -3.61
CA HIS A 62 9.62 5.75 -4.12
C HIS A 62 9.78 7.13 -3.47
N ASP A 63 8.70 7.70 -2.89
CA ASP A 63 8.75 9.04 -2.30
C ASP A 63 9.72 9.09 -1.12
N CYS A 64 9.79 8.01 -0.33
CA CYS A 64 10.70 7.91 0.80
C CYS A 64 11.87 6.95 0.53
N HIS A 65 11.66 5.86 -0.22
CA HIS A 65 12.66 4.79 -0.36
C HIS A 65 13.60 4.95 -1.56
N SER A 66 13.47 6.03 -2.35
CA SER A 66 14.43 6.37 -3.41
C SER A 66 15.00 7.75 -3.19
N THR A 67 16.33 7.88 -3.29
CA THR A 67 16.95 9.22 -3.31
C THR A 67 16.52 9.99 -4.56
N LYS A 68 16.71 11.30 -4.58
CA LYS A 68 16.20 12.18 -5.64
C LYS A 68 17.34 12.85 -6.41
N ILE A 69 17.09 13.02 -7.70
CA ILE A 69 17.82 13.93 -8.59
C ILE A 69 16.85 15.01 -9.08
N MET A 70 17.39 16.15 -9.50
CA MET A 70 16.60 17.22 -10.09
C MET A 70 16.28 16.88 -11.54
N GLY A 71 14.98 16.74 -11.85
CA GLY A 71 14.47 16.56 -13.21
C GLY A 71 13.81 17.83 -13.74
N PRO A 72 13.29 17.81 -14.98
CA PRO A 72 12.66 18.97 -15.63
C PRO A 72 11.42 19.49 -14.87
N MET A 73 10.73 18.62 -14.13
CA MET A 73 9.52 18.96 -13.37
C MET A 73 9.74 19.00 -11.86
N GLY A 74 10.99 19.01 -11.41
CA GLY A 74 11.36 18.99 -9.99
C GLY A 74 12.06 17.70 -9.55
N PRO A 75 12.16 17.46 -8.24
CA PRO A 75 12.79 16.25 -7.70
C PRO A 75 12.09 14.98 -8.18
N GLN A 76 12.85 14.04 -8.70
CA GLN A 76 12.38 12.72 -9.16
C GLN A 76 13.30 11.62 -8.63
N PRO A 77 12.82 10.38 -8.46
CA PRO A 77 13.66 9.26 -8.04
C PRO A 77 14.89 9.11 -8.95
N ASP A 78 16.07 8.91 -8.34
CA ASP A 78 17.31 8.61 -9.05
C ASP A 78 17.20 7.21 -9.66
N PRO A 79 17.22 7.05 -11.01
CA PRO A 79 17.05 5.75 -11.64
C PRO A 79 18.16 4.75 -11.30
N GLU A 80 19.36 5.22 -10.91
CA GLU A 80 20.46 4.36 -10.52
C GLU A 80 20.36 3.84 -9.09
N LYS A 81 19.49 4.47 -8.26
CA LYS A 81 19.38 4.19 -6.83
C LYS A 81 17.92 3.95 -6.40
N LEU A 82 17.09 3.45 -7.33
CA LEU A 82 15.69 3.16 -7.02
C LEU A 82 15.56 2.20 -5.83
N LEU A 83 14.71 2.58 -4.88
CA LEU A 83 14.39 1.79 -3.69
C LEU A 83 15.61 1.49 -2.79
N GLY A 84 16.75 2.14 -3.03
CA GLY A 84 17.97 1.95 -2.25
C GLY A 84 17.95 2.60 -0.86
N GLY A 85 16.86 3.30 -0.49
CA GLY A 85 16.71 3.92 0.81
C GLY A 85 17.50 5.21 0.99
N HIS A 86 17.85 5.51 2.23
CA HIS A 86 18.63 6.70 2.59
C HIS A 86 20.10 6.53 2.25
N PHE A 87 20.65 7.41 1.42
CA PHE A 87 22.08 7.54 1.14
C PHE A 87 22.66 8.66 1.98
N GLY A 88 23.54 8.34 2.89
CA GLY A 88 24.21 9.28 3.78
C GLY A 88 24.50 8.65 5.14
N GLY A 89 25.19 9.41 5.97
CA GLY A 89 25.43 9.06 7.36
C GLY A 89 24.22 9.35 8.26
N PRO A 90 24.33 9.04 9.56
CA PRO A 90 23.34 9.48 10.54
C PRO A 90 23.26 11.01 10.61
N ALA A 91 22.11 11.53 11.00
CA ALA A 91 21.91 12.96 11.20
C ALA A 91 22.84 13.49 12.31
N THR A 92 23.52 14.58 12.01
CA THR A 92 24.44 15.26 12.93
C THR A 92 23.98 16.68 13.29
N GLU A 93 23.01 17.20 12.53
CA GLU A 93 22.44 18.53 12.70
C GLU A 93 21.67 18.64 14.01
N LYS A 94 21.91 19.74 14.73
CA LYS A 94 21.13 20.06 15.93
C LYS A 94 19.87 20.81 15.54
N VAL A 95 18.74 20.34 16.03
CA VAL A 95 17.42 20.92 15.78
C VAL A 95 16.85 21.59 17.04
N ASP A 96 16.03 22.62 16.83
CA ASP A 96 15.29 23.26 17.91
C ASP A 96 14.17 22.35 18.40
N PRO A 97 14.10 21.99 19.70
CA PRO A 97 13.01 21.18 20.24
C PRO A 97 11.63 21.72 19.93
N ALA A 98 11.45 23.04 19.93
CA ALA A 98 10.15 23.68 19.63
C ALA A 98 9.66 23.43 18.20
N LEU A 99 10.57 23.18 17.24
CA LEU A 99 10.19 22.76 15.88
C LEU A 99 9.69 21.33 15.85
N ILE A 100 10.35 20.43 16.59
CA ILE A 100 10.02 19.00 16.59
C ILE A 100 8.68 18.73 17.29
N GLU A 101 8.30 19.56 18.28
CA GLU A 101 6.98 19.48 18.92
C GLU A 101 5.82 19.74 17.95
N LYS A 102 6.07 20.52 16.88
CA LYS A 102 5.03 20.98 15.94
C LYS A 102 5.13 20.34 14.56
N PHE A 103 6.32 19.92 14.16
CA PHE A 103 6.60 19.49 12.78
C PHE A 103 7.43 18.22 12.74
N ALA A 104 7.27 17.45 11.69
CA ALA A 104 8.27 16.50 11.24
C ALA A 104 9.15 17.17 10.18
N LEU A 105 10.46 17.10 10.35
CA LEU A 105 11.44 17.70 9.45
C LEU A 105 11.95 16.63 8.49
N PHE A 106 11.99 16.92 7.20
CA PHE A 106 12.50 16.01 6.18
C PHE A 106 13.75 16.58 5.52
N ASN A 107 14.66 15.70 5.09
CA ASN A 107 15.68 16.10 4.13
C ASN A 107 15.05 16.30 2.73
N HIS A 108 15.78 16.96 1.82
CA HIS A 108 15.26 17.25 0.47
C HIS A 108 14.91 16.01 -0.35
N ALA A 109 15.56 14.88 -0.08
CA ALA A 109 15.28 13.61 -0.74
C ALA A 109 14.11 12.84 -0.11
N THR A 110 13.54 13.35 1.00
CA THR A 110 12.49 12.69 1.80
C THR A 110 12.85 11.29 2.33
N THR A 111 14.15 10.97 2.32
CA THR A 111 14.67 9.67 2.77
C THR A 111 15.04 9.64 4.27
N MET A 112 15.01 10.80 4.93
CA MET A 112 15.25 10.97 6.37
C MET A 112 14.16 11.88 6.94
N ALA A 113 13.67 11.54 8.13
CA ALA A 113 12.74 12.38 8.89
C ALA A 113 13.16 12.47 10.34
N ILE A 114 13.04 13.70 10.92
CA ILE A 114 13.28 13.98 12.33
C ILE A 114 11.95 14.39 12.98
N GLY A 115 11.66 13.81 14.12
CA GLY A 115 10.47 14.10 14.92
C GLY A 115 10.67 13.72 16.39
N PRO A 116 9.59 13.62 17.18
CA PRO A 116 9.67 13.21 18.59
C PRO A 116 10.30 11.83 18.82
N TRP A 117 10.40 11.02 17.77
CA TRP A 117 11.03 9.69 17.76
C TRP A 117 12.54 9.70 17.49
N GLY A 118 13.16 10.88 17.32
CA GLY A 118 14.52 11.05 16.82
C GLY A 118 14.58 11.13 15.29
N ALA A 119 15.70 10.72 14.68
CA ALA A 119 15.80 10.60 13.23
C ALA A 119 15.55 9.16 12.77
N SER A 120 14.71 9.00 11.76
CA SER A 120 14.45 7.76 11.05
C SER A 120 14.93 7.87 9.61
N TYR A 121 15.39 6.75 9.06
CA TYR A 121 15.94 6.66 7.71
C TYR A 121 15.17 5.60 6.93
N SER A 122 14.86 5.92 5.69
CA SER A 122 14.15 5.00 4.79
C SER A 122 15.02 3.80 4.47
N ALA A 123 14.48 2.61 4.70
CA ALA A 123 15.18 1.35 4.47
C ALA A 123 15.50 1.13 2.99
N ASN A 124 16.58 0.41 2.70
CA ASN A 124 16.84 -0.17 1.39
C ASN A 124 15.83 -1.30 1.14
N LEU A 125 14.99 -1.12 0.11
CA LEU A 125 13.99 -2.09 -0.33
C LEU A 125 14.39 -2.80 -1.63
N SER A 126 15.58 -2.52 -2.17
CA SER A 126 16.06 -3.19 -3.37
C SER A 126 16.39 -4.67 -3.11
N SER A 127 16.60 -5.42 -4.18
CA SER A 127 16.96 -6.85 -4.12
C SER A 127 18.39 -7.13 -3.61
N ASP A 128 19.15 -6.10 -3.25
CA ASP A 128 20.49 -6.24 -2.68
C ASP A 128 20.46 -6.88 -1.27
N GLU A 129 21.53 -7.55 -0.86
CA GLU A 129 21.67 -8.15 0.48
C GLU A 129 21.61 -7.12 1.61
N SER A 130 22.06 -5.88 1.36
CA SER A 130 21.93 -4.77 2.30
C SER A 130 20.49 -4.26 2.42
N GLY A 131 19.61 -4.62 1.47
CA GLY A 131 18.18 -4.35 1.45
C GLY A 131 17.35 -5.56 1.86
N ILE A 132 16.41 -5.96 0.98
CA ILE A 132 15.54 -7.12 1.24
C ILE A 132 15.99 -8.38 0.51
N GLY A 133 17.17 -8.40 -0.10
CA GLY A 133 17.67 -9.51 -0.90
C GLY A 133 17.61 -10.88 -0.19
N ASN A 134 17.93 -10.90 1.09
CA ASN A 134 17.91 -12.12 1.92
C ASN A 134 16.62 -12.30 2.74
N TRP A 135 15.59 -11.46 2.54
CA TRP A 135 14.34 -11.60 3.26
C TRP A 135 13.46 -12.70 2.67
N THR A 136 12.71 -13.38 3.53
CA THR A 136 11.61 -14.25 3.12
C THR A 136 10.34 -13.41 2.90
N GLU A 137 9.40 -13.94 2.12
CA GLU A 137 8.07 -13.34 1.93
C GLU A 137 7.36 -13.13 3.27
N GLU A 138 7.44 -14.12 4.16
CA GLU A 138 6.85 -14.04 5.49
C GLU A 138 7.43 -12.89 6.33
N GLN A 139 8.76 -12.72 6.33
CA GLN A 139 9.41 -11.59 7.01
C GLN A 139 8.91 -10.25 6.46
N PHE A 140 8.79 -10.13 5.14
CA PHE A 140 8.28 -8.90 4.50
C PHE A 140 6.82 -8.61 4.91
N ILE A 141 5.95 -9.61 4.82
CA ILE A 141 4.55 -9.48 5.22
C ILE A 141 4.43 -9.14 6.71
N ASN A 142 5.17 -9.80 7.58
CA ASN A 142 5.18 -9.51 9.01
C ASN A 142 5.66 -8.09 9.32
N ALA A 143 6.67 -7.58 8.60
CA ALA A 143 7.13 -6.21 8.75
C ALA A 143 6.00 -5.21 8.51
N LEU A 144 5.20 -5.42 7.48
CA LEU A 144 4.12 -4.51 7.10
C LEU A 144 2.82 -4.75 7.90
N ARG A 145 2.45 -6.00 8.17
CA ARG A 145 1.23 -6.33 8.96
C ARG A 145 1.34 -5.96 10.42
N LYS A 146 2.50 -6.22 11.02
CA LYS A 146 2.74 -6.04 12.46
C LYS A 146 3.54 -4.76 12.76
N GLY A 147 3.97 -4.00 11.76
CA GLY A 147 4.81 -2.81 11.93
C GLY A 147 6.15 -3.12 12.60
N LYS A 148 6.76 -4.27 12.33
CA LYS A 148 7.98 -4.72 12.99
C LYS A 148 9.20 -4.60 12.07
N PHE A 149 10.28 -4.02 12.59
CA PHE A 149 11.52 -3.90 11.85
C PHE A 149 12.07 -5.29 11.45
N LYS A 150 12.32 -5.46 10.15
CA LYS A 150 12.74 -6.71 9.50
C LYS A 150 11.75 -7.88 9.70
N GLY A 151 10.49 -7.62 10.07
CA GLY A 151 9.51 -8.68 10.29
C GLY A 151 9.77 -9.60 11.46
N LEU A 152 10.71 -9.26 12.35
CA LEU A 152 11.11 -10.05 13.51
C LEU A 152 10.19 -9.76 14.70
N GLU A 153 9.72 -10.80 15.40
CA GLU A 153 8.80 -10.63 16.54
C GLU A 153 9.39 -9.77 17.66
N GLY A 154 10.66 -9.98 18.03
CA GLY A 154 11.39 -9.16 18.98
C GLY A 154 11.91 -7.84 18.42
N GLY A 155 11.65 -7.54 17.15
CA GLY A 155 12.09 -6.32 16.48
C GLY A 155 11.40 -5.08 17.02
N ARG A 156 12.12 -3.92 17.00
CA ARG A 156 11.50 -2.63 17.30
C ARG A 156 10.34 -2.33 16.35
N PRO A 157 9.40 -1.43 16.72
CA PRO A 157 8.41 -0.92 15.78
C PRO A 157 9.06 -0.23 14.57
N LEU A 158 8.37 -0.23 13.43
CA LEU A 158 8.68 0.69 12.34
C LEU A 158 8.45 2.13 12.83
N LEU A 159 9.39 3.00 12.51
CA LEU A 159 9.33 4.39 12.96
C LEU A 159 8.53 5.25 11.98
N PRO A 160 7.91 6.33 12.47
CA PRO A 160 7.37 7.36 11.60
C PRO A 160 8.46 7.92 10.67
N PRO A 161 8.11 8.40 9.48
CA PRO A 161 6.76 8.59 8.93
C PRO A 161 6.22 7.39 8.12
N MET A 162 6.84 6.20 8.20
CA MET A 162 6.37 5.03 7.44
C MET A 162 4.89 4.73 7.72
N PRO A 163 3.99 4.84 6.73
CA PRO A 163 2.55 4.68 6.93
C PRO A 163 2.14 3.19 6.91
N TRP A 164 2.89 2.33 7.61
CA TRP A 164 2.66 0.90 7.64
C TRP A 164 1.23 0.49 8.03
N PRO A 165 0.46 1.23 8.89
CA PRO A 165 -0.91 0.85 9.19
C PRO A 165 -1.85 0.93 7.98
N ASN A 166 -1.52 1.76 6.98
CA ASN A 166 -2.26 1.83 5.72
C ASN A 166 -1.88 0.66 4.81
N VAL A 167 -0.58 0.39 4.68
CA VAL A 167 -0.05 -0.74 3.89
C VAL A 167 -0.53 -2.07 4.47
N ALA A 168 -0.66 -2.17 5.79
CA ALA A 168 -1.20 -3.35 6.48
C ALA A 168 -2.62 -3.72 6.07
N LYS A 169 -3.38 -2.82 5.43
CA LYS A 169 -4.76 -3.08 4.95
C LYS A 169 -4.80 -3.69 3.55
N MET A 170 -3.69 -3.74 2.84
CA MET A 170 -3.62 -4.39 1.53
C MET A 170 -3.92 -5.88 1.65
N THR A 171 -4.39 -6.49 0.58
CA THR A 171 -4.60 -7.95 0.53
C THR A 171 -3.27 -8.70 0.65
N ASP A 172 -3.31 -9.98 1.03
CA ASP A 172 -2.10 -10.80 1.05
C ASP A 172 -1.51 -10.95 -0.35
N GLN A 173 -2.37 -11.04 -1.37
CA GLN A 173 -1.95 -11.09 -2.77
C GLN A 173 -1.22 -9.80 -3.19
N ASP A 174 -1.68 -8.64 -2.75
CA ASP A 174 -1.00 -7.37 -3.03
C ASP A 174 0.37 -7.30 -2.36
N LEU A 175 0.47 -7.69 -1.09
CA LEU A 175 1.75 -7.71 -0.37
C LEU A 175 2.75 -8.69 -0.99
N LYS A 176 2.29 -9.87 -1.41
CA LYS A 176 3.11 -10.85 -2.15
C LYS A 176 3.57 -10.30 -3.50
N SER A 177 2.68 -9.60 -4.21
CA SER A 177 3.01 -8.95 -5.48
C SER A 177 4.06 -7.84 -5.30
N ILE A 178 3.92 -7.01 -4.27
CA ILE A 178 4.93 -6.01 -3.92
C ILE A 178 6.28 -6.68 -3.63
N PHE A 179 6.29 -7.73 -2.82
CA PHE A 179 7.51 -8.46 -2.51
C PHE A 179 8.17 -9.06 -3.75
N ALA A 180 7.39 -9.72 -4.63
CA ALA A 180 7.88 -10.27 -5.90
C ALA A 180 8.51 -9.18 -6.79
N TYR A 181 7.88 -8.02 -6.89
CA TYR A 181 8.45 -6.88 -7.62
C TYR A 181 9.75 -6.38 -6.97
N LEU A 182 9.77 -6.13 -5.68
CA LEU A 182 10.96 -5.64 -4.98
C LEU A 182 12.14 -6.61 -5.13
N LYS A 183 11.88 -7.92 -5.10
CA LYS A 183 12.90 -8.97 -5.35
C LYS A 183 13.41 -8.99 -6.79
N SER A 184 12.65 -8.47 -7.74
CA SER A 184 13.02 -8.37 -9.16
C SER A 184 13.76 -7.08 -9.52
N THR A 185 13.87 -6.11 -8.60
CA THR A 185 14.50 -4.82 -8.86
C THR A 185 16.02 -4.95 -9.00
N LYS A 186 16.64 -3.94 -9.64
CA LYS A 186 18.12 -3.82 -9.69
C LYS A 186 18.65 -3.74 -8.25
N PRO A 187 19.63 -4.58 -7.86
CA PRO A 187 20.24 -4.50 -6.55
C PRO A 187 20.97 -3.17 -6.37
N VAL A 188 20.77 -2.53 -5.23
CA VAL A 188 21.42 -1.27 -4.86
C VAL A 188 22.12 -1.49 -3.53
N ASN A 189 23.44 -1.61 -3.54
CA ASN A 189 24.22 -1.78 -2.34
C ASN A 189 24.22 -0.49 -1.51
N ASN A 190 23.53 -0.50 -0.37
CA ASN A 190 23.45 0.63 0.54
C ASN A 190 23.05 0.15 1.96
N VAL A 191 23.95 0.29 2.91
CA VAL A 191 23.67 0.03 4.32
C VAL A 191 23.14 1.30 4.97
N VAL A 192 21.84 1.31 5.23
CA VAL A 192 21.16 2.46 5.87
C VAL A 192 21.53 2.52 7.35
N PRO A 193 21.88 3.72 7.90
CA PRO A 193 22.25 3.85 9.31
C PRO A 193 21.08 3.51 10.24
N PRO A 194 21.38 3.10 11.50
CA PRO A 194 20.36 2.94 12.52
C PRO A 194 19.72 4.29 12.88
N PRO A 195 18.49 4.30 13.42
CA PRO A 195 17.86 5.53 13.88
C PRO A 195 18.73 6.29 14.89
N THR A 196 18.74 7.63 14.78
CA THR A 196 19.44 8.49 15.73
C THR A 196 18.49 8.91 16.84
N PRO A 197 18.83 8.71 18.13
CA PRO A 197 18.01 9.12 19.25
C PRO A 197 17.79 10.63 19.29
N LEU A 198 16.63 11.07 19.79
CA LEU A 198 16.27 12.49 19.83
C LEU A 198 17.25 13.32 20.67
N GLU A 199 17.72 12.78 21.80
CA GLU A 199 18.67 13.42 22.69
C GLU A 199 20.01 13.78 22.02
N GLU A 200 20.36 13.07 20.96
CA GLU A 200 21.55 13.38 20.16
C GLU A 200 21.32 14.52 19.16
N LEU A 201 20.07 14.87 18.88
CA LEU A 201 19.70 15.83 17.83
C LEU A 201 19.24 17.18 18.38
N VAL A 202 18.79 17.25 19.63
CA VAL A 202 18.31 18.51 20.20
C VAL A 202 19.46 19.38 20.69
N LYS A 203 19.28 20.70 20.56
CA LYS A 203 20.17 21.72 21.20
C LYS A 203 19.96 21.66 22.71
N LYS A 204 21.05 21.61 23.44
CA LYS A 204 21.02 21.79 24.91
C LYS A 204 20.76 23.23 25.26
#